data_504462ca0afb4f355002cb504cf1395d
#
_entry.id   504462ca0afb4f355002cb504cf1395d
#
_cell.length_a   1.000
_cell.length_b   1.000
_cell.length_c   1.000
_cell.angle_alpha   90.00
_cell.angle_beta   90.00
_cell.angle_gamma   90.00
#
_symmetry.space_group_name_H-M   'P 1'
#
loop_
_entity.id
_entity.type
_entity.pdbx_description
1 polymer ?
#
loop_
_entity_poly.entity_id
_entity_poly.type
_entity_poly.pdbx_seq_one_letter_code
_entity_poly.pdbx_strand_id
1 'polypeptide(L)'
;MAIDLKDQTFGVEIEFTGITRERAAQVVAEHFDTYSSDPDYSCYYTRKISDDTGREWKVMRDASIDPVRKNRSETYNMDEYRCELVTPILKSDKDMDDLQQIVRDLRKAGMRVNESCGLHVHIGAERQDAKSLTRLSNIMYQKEDILYHALKVPASRAMQWCRKSDEDYIRRLNAAKPKTKEALADIWYRNTDGYERRNAHYNRSRYRALNLHAYFTKGTVEF
;
A
#
# COMPACT_ATOMS: atom_id res chain seq x y z
N MET A 1 -17.54 -0.21 -19.37
CA MET A 1 -16.72 0.62 -20.31
C MET A 1 -15.30 0.62 -19.77
N ALA A 2 -14.29 0.54 -20.63
CA ALA A 2 -12.90 0.71 -20.20
C ALA A 2 -12.71 2.12 -19.63
N ILE A 3 -11.92 2.24 -18.55
CA ILE A 3 -11.52 3.53 -17.97
C ILE A 3 -10.31 3.99 -18.77
N ASP A 4 -10.27 5.25 -19.17
CA ASP A 4 -9.03 5.84 -19.67
C ASP A 4 -8.00 5.82 -18.50
N LEU A 5 -6.76 5.51 -18.81
CA LEU A 5 -5.70 5.48 -17.81
C LEU A 5 -5.58 6.82 -17.05
N LYS A 6 -5.85 7.93 -17.74
CA LYS A 6 -5.87 9.27 -17.16
C LYS A 6 -6.95 9.48 -16.09
N ASP A 7 -8.03 8.70 -16.17
CA ASP A 7 -9.15 8.77 -15.24
C ASP A 7 -9.03 7.76 -14.08
N GLN A 8 -8.02 6.89 -14.14
CA GLN A 8 -7.80 5.91 -13.09
C GLN A 8 -7.27 6.58 -11.83
N THR A 9 -7.98 6.40 -10.72
CA THR A 9 -7.52 6.84 -9.40
C THR A 9 -6.59 5.81 -8.80
N PHE A 10 -5.60 6.29 -8.06
CA PHE A 10 -4.68 5.45 -7.30
C PHE A 10 -4.26 6.11 -5.99
N GLY A 11 -3.71 5.35 -5.07
CA GLY A 11 -3.08 5.81 -3.85
C GLY A 11 -1.84 4.96 -3.56
N VAL A 12 -0.87 5.52 -2.86
CA VAL A 12 0.38 4.83 -2.56
C VAL A 12 0.70 4.97 -1.07
N GLU A 13 1.10 3.86 -0.46
CA GLU A 13 1.65 3.80 0.89
C GLU A 13 3.11 3.35 0.77
N ILE A 14 4.06 4.15 1.27
CA ILE A 14 5.50 3.88 1.16
C ILE A 14 6.08 3.78 2.56
N GLU A 15 6.53 2.59 2.93
CA GLU A 15 7.22 2.34 4.18
C GLU A 15 8.71 2.61 4.07
N PHE A 16 9.27 3.29 5.05
CA PHE A 16 10.69 3.64 5.06
C PHE A 16 11.21 3.93 6.48
N THR A 17 12.53 4.10 6.53
CA THR A 17 13.27 4.44 7.74
C THR A 17 14.43 5.39 7.40
N GLY A 18 15.38 5.63 8.31
CA GLY A 18 16.58 6.44 8.09
C GLY A 18 16.43 7.91 8.43
N ILE A 19 15.21 8.45 8.41
CA ILE A 19 14.84 9.79 8.90
C ILE A 19 13.63 9.68 9.84
N THR A 20 13.39 10.71 10.65
CA THR A 20 12.24 10.75 11.55
C THR A 20 10.96 11.10 10.81
N ARG A 21 9.79 10.73 11.38
CA ARG A 21 8.48 11.15 10.86
C ARG A 21 8.35 12.66 10.72
N GLU A 22 8.90 13.41 11.69
CA GLU A 22 8.92 14.87 11.63
C GLU A 22 9.70 15.39 10.42
N ARG A 23 10.95 14.91 10.21
CA ARG A 23 11.74 15.31 9.05
C ARG A 23 11.08 14.90 7.73
N ALA A 24 10.50 13.72 7.68
CA ALA A 24 9.78 13.26 6.49
C ALA A 24 8.57 14.16 6.17
N ALA A 25 7.78 14.52 7.19
CA ALA A 25 6.64 15.42 7.03
C ALA A 25 7.07 16.83 6.59
N GLN A 26 8.19 17.34 7.12
CA GLN A 26 8.78 18.61 6.67
C GLN A 26 9.17 18.58 5.19
N VAL A 27 9.81 17.50 4.71
CA VAL A 27 10.18 17.35 3.29
C VAL A 27 8.96 17.39 2.37
N VAL A 28 7.87 16.72 2.77
CA VAL A 28 6.61 16.78 2.00
C VAL A 28 6.00 18.18 2.03
N ALA A 29 6.03 18.85 3.17
CA ALA A 29 5.55 20.21 3.33
C ALA A 29 6.37 21.23 2.51
N GLU A 30 7.71 21.08 2.51
CA GLU A 30 8.62 21.89 1.69
C GLU A 30 8.31 21.76 0.19
N HIS A 31 7.92 20.56 -0.30
CA HIS A 31 7.53 20.35 -1.70
C HIS A 31 6.30 21.15 -2.12
N PHE A 32 5.31 21.28 -1.22
CA PHE A 32 4.05 21.98 -1.49
C PHE A 32 4.03 23.44 -0.96
N ASP A 33 5.17 23.96 -0.51
CA ASP A 33 5.28 25.30 0.11
C ASP A 33 4.24 25.50 1.24
N THR A 34 4.13 24.51 2.13
CA THR A 34 3.19 24.46 3.24
C THR A 34 3.88 23.97 4.52
N TYR A 35 3.11 23.62 5.52
CA TYR A 35 3.62 23.07 6.79
C TYR A 35 2.91 21.78 7.17
N SER A 36 3.58 20.96 7.98
CA SER A 36 2.98 19.75 8.56
C SER A 36 2.28 20.07 9.86
N SER A 37 1.20 19.36 10.16
CA SER A 37 0.59 19.38 11.49
C SER A 37 1.53 18.79 12.54
N ASP A 38 1.25 19.06 13.81
CA ASP A 38 1.74 18.24 14.90
C ASP A 38 1.22 16.82 14.79
N PRO A 39 1.91 15.82 15.38
CA PRO A 39 1.43 14.44 15.39
C PRO A 39 0.09 14.36 16.14
N ASP A 40 -0.83 13.55 15.65
CA ASP A 40 -2.04 13.23 16.36
C ASP A 40 -1.77 12.36 17.60
N TYR A 41 -2.76 12.21 18.47
CA TYR A 41 -2.69 11.40 19.69
C TYR A 41 -3.02 9.90 19.46
N SER A 42 -3.11 9.45 18.19
CA SER A 42 -3.30 8.05 17.87
C SER A 42 -2.00 7.24 18.08
N CYS A 43 -2.09 5.93 18.08
CA CYS A 43 -0.91 5.05 18.07
C CYS A 43 -0.08 5.15 16.77
N TYR A 44 -0.58 5.86 15.77
CA TYR A 44 0.08 6.11 14.49
C TYR A 44 0.89 7.41 14.48
N TYR A 45 0.67 8.32 15.42
CA TYR A 45 1.36 9.63 15.50
C TYR A 45 1.36 10.33 14.14
N THR A 46 0.20 10.39 13.48
CA THR A 46 0.04 10.88 12.13
C THR A 46 0.28 12.38 12.03
N ARG A 47 1.15 12.78 11.12
CA ARG A 47 1.33 14.17 10.68
C ARG A 47 0.66 14.36 9.34
N LYS A 48 -0.08 15.44 9.18
CA LYS A 48 -0.87 15.78 8.00
C LYS A 48 -0.25 16.96 7.28
N ILE A 49 -0.22 16.87 5.97
CA ILE A 49 0.31 17.91 5.09
C ILE A 49 -0.73 18.15 3.99
N SER A 50 -1.18 19.40 3.81
CA SER A 50 -2.06 19.76 2.71
C SER A 50 -1.24 20.06 1.45
N ASP A 51 -1.65 19.53 0.30
CA ASP A 51 -1.10 19.94 -0.99
C ASP A 51 -1.76 21.23 -1.53
N ASP A 52 -1.31 21.68 -2.70
CA ASP A 52 -1.81 22.89 -3.37
C ASP A 52 -3.28 22.83 -3.77
N THR A 53 -3.89 21.65 -3.74
CA THR A 53 -5.32 21.42 -3.98
C THR A 53 -6.15 21.19 -2.73
N GLY A 54 -5.51 21.18 -1.55
CA GLY A 54 -6.14 20.94 -0.25
C GLY A 54 -6.32 19.46 0.08
N ARG A 55 -5.73 18.53 -0.69
CA ARG A 55 -5.73 17.10 -0.36
C ARG A 55 -4.71 16.82 0.73
N GLU A 56 -4.95 15.81 1.54
CA GLU A 56 -4.16 15.50 2.72
C GLU A 56 -3.18 14.34 2.46
N TRP A 57 -1.89 14.62 2.49
CA TRP A 57 -0.80 13.67 2.60
C TRP A 57 -0.54 13.37 4.07
N LYS A 58 -0.10 12.15 4.38
CA LYS A 58 0.16 11.73 5.76
C LYS A 58 1.54 11.11 5.88
N VAL A 59 2.23 11.44 6.97
CA VAL A 59 3.40 10.70 7.43
C VAL A 59 3.05 10.12 8.79
N MET A 60 3.09 8.80 8.88
CA MET A 60 2.62 8.10 10.07
C MET A 60 3.56 6.96 10.47
N ARG A 61 3.30 6.40 11.66
CA ARG A 61 4.01 5.26 12.20
C ARG A 61 3.47 3.97 11.61
N ASP A 62 4.36 3.11 11.10
CA ASP A 62 4.06 1.69 10.94
C ASP A 62 4.93 0.85 11.88
N ALA A 63 4.29 0.05 12.74
CA ALA A 63 4.95 -0.74 13.76
C ALA A 63 5.74 -1.93 13.19
N SER A 64 5.46 -2.35 11.96
CA SER A 64 6.11 -3.49 11.31
C SER A 64 7.55 -3.19 10.85
N ILE A 65 7.88 -1.90 10.71
CA ILE A 65 9.17 -1.45 10.20
C ILE A 65 10.27 -1.66 11.24
N ASP A 66 11.38 -2.28 10.84
CA ASP A 66 12.61 -2.34 11.62
C ASP A 66 13.39 -1.04 11.44
N PRO A 67 13.42 -0.15 12.44
CA PRO A 67 13.97 1.18 12.25
C PRO A 67 15.50 1.16 12.19
N VAL A 68 16.07 1.90 11.24
CA VAL A 68 17.51 2.12 11.14
C VAL A 68 17.84 3.61 11.10
N ARG A 69 19.02 3.95 11.56
CA ARG A 69 19.52 5.32 11.59
C ARG A 69 20.99 5.36 11.16
N LYS A 70 21.42 6.48 10.60
CA LYS A 70 22.77 6.63 10.05
C LYS A 70 23.86 6.56 11.13
N ASN A 71 23.63 7.13 12.30
CA ASN A 71 24.57 7.15 13.44
C ASN A 71 24.03 6.28 14.58
N ARG A 72 24.75 5.22 14.96
CA ARG A 72 24.36 4.28 16.01
C ARG A 72 24.55 4.80 17.46
N SER A 73 25.16 5.98 17.66
CA SER A 73 25.66 6.43 18.96
C SER A 73 24.61 6.94 19.96
N GLU A 74 23.36 7.11 19.56
CA GLU A 74 22.32 7.57 20.48
C GLU A 74 21.11 6.63 20.41
N THR A 75 20.75 6.08 21.55
CA THR A 75 19.63 5.15 21.76
C THR A 75 18.25 5.84 21.82
N TYR A 76 18.19 7.13 21.49
CA TYR A 76 16.96 7.91 21.60
C TYR A 76 15.95 7.56 20.51
N ASN A 77 14.81 7.10 20.95
CA ASN A 77 13.53 6.98 20.27
C ASN A 77 13.59 6.45 18.81
N MET A 78 14.11 5.24 18.63
CA MET A 78 14.13 4.57 17.33
C MET A 78 12.74 4.43 16.70
N ASP A 79 11.67 4.51 17.49
CA ASP A 79 10.30 4.44 16.98
C ASP A 79 9.96 5.59 16.04
N GLU A 80 10.58 6.76 16.18
CA GLU A 80 10.38 7.90 15.26
C GLU A 80 10.85 7.63 13.84
N TYR A 81 11.73 6.64 13.65
CA TYR A 81 12.26 6.21 12.35
C TYR A 81 11.41 5.15 11.65
N ARG A 82 10.27 4.77 12.24
CA ARG A 82 9.24 3.93 11.63
C ARG A 82 8.27 4.81 10.86
N CYS A 83 8.48 4.96 9.56
CA CYS A 83 7.77 5.94 8.75
C CYS A 83 7.00 5.28 7.62
N GLU A 84 5.75 5.70 7.45
CA GLU A 84 4.93 5.41 6.30
C GLU A 84 4.43 6.73 5.70
N LEU A 85 4.67 6.94 4.42
CA LEU A 85 4.06 8.03 3.64
C LEU A 85 2.79 7.49 2.98
N VAL A 86 1.65 8.09 3.29
CA VAL A 86 0.36 7.78 2.68
C VAL A 86 -0.09 8.95 1.83
N THR A 87 -0.31 8.71 0.54
CA THR A 87 -0.80 9.74 -0.38
C THR A 87 -2.31 9.93 -0.25
N PRO A 88 -2.84 11.09 -0.63
CA PRO A 88 -4.26 11.21 -0.96
C PRO A 88 -4.62 10.35 -2.17
N ILE A 89 -5.88 10.40 -2.61
CA ILE A 89 -6.27 9.83 -3.89
C ILE A 89 -5.63 10.66 -5.01
N LEU A 90 -4.79 10.01 -5.80
CA LEU A 90 -4.06 10.56 -6.93
C LEU A 90 -4.72 10.17 -8.24
N LYS A 91 -4.48 10.96 -9.31
CA LYS A 91 -5.19 10.77 -10.57
C LYS A 91 -4.43 11.41 -11.71
N SER A 92 -3.40 11.60 -11.99
CA SER A 92 -2.85 12.23 -13.21
C SER A 92 -1.34 12.17 -13.30
N ASP A 93 -0.81 12.56 -14.44
CA ASP A 93 0.62 12.67 -14.68
C ASP A 93 1.26 13.66 -13.68
N LYS A 94 0.58 14.81 -13.37
CA LYS A 94 1.07 15.77 -12.37
C LYS A 94 1.21 15.13 -10.99
N ASP A 95 0.19 14.39 -10.52
CA ASP A 95 0.25 13.73 -9.22
C ASP A 95 1.39 12.70 -9.16
N MET A 96 1.69 12.02 -10.28
CA MET A 96 2.81 11.11 -10.37
C MET A 96 4.14 11.84 -10.31
N ASP A 97 4.25 13.00 -10.97
CA ASP A 97 5.47 13.83 -10.92
C ASP A 97 5.73 14.35 -9.51
N ASP A 98 4.69 14.84 -8.82
CA ASP A 98 4.78 15.28 -7.42
C ASP A 98 5.23 14.12 -6.51
N LEU A 99 4.61 12.94 -6.62
CA LEU A 99 4.98 11.75 -5.85
C LEU A 99 6.44 11.36 -6.10
N GLN A 100 6.87 11.32 -7.34
CA GLN A 100 8.25 10.99 -7.69
C GLN A 100 9.24 12.01 -7.15
N GLN A 101 8.90 13.30 -7.20
CA GLN A 101 9.76 14.35 -6.67
C GLN A 101 9.88 14.26 -5.14
N ILE A 102 8.76 14.08 -4.44
CA ILE A 102 8.74 13.86 -2.98
C ILE A 102 9.63 12.67 -2.59
N VAL A 103 9.52 11.53 -3.29
CA VAL A 103 10.38 10.37 -3.02
C VAL A 103 11.87 10.68 -3.24
N ARG A 104 12.22 11.44 -4.28
CA ARG A 104 13.61 11.87 -4.50
C ARG A 104 14.12 12.76 -3.36
N ASP A 105 13.29 13.68 -2.88
CA ASP A 105 13.66 14.61 -1.82
C ASP A 105 13.74 13.92 -0.45
N LEU A 106 12.85 12.99 -0.15
CA LEU A 106 12.96 12.11 1.01
C LEU A 106 14.28 11.32 1.00
N ARG A 107 14.69 10.78 -0.16
CA ARG A 107 15.96 10.07 -0.32
C ARG A 107 17.17 10.99 -0.10
N LYS A 108 17.14 12.22 -0.60
CA LYS A 108 18.17 13.24 -0.33
C LYS A 108 18.23 13.59 1.16
N ALA A 109 17.08 13.65 1.83
CA ALA A 109 17.01 13.89 3.27
C ALA A 109 17.52 12.72 4.13
N GLY A 110 17.79 11.56 3.53
CA GLY A 110 18.36 10.39 4.21
C GLY A 110 17.41 9.20 4.40
N MET A 111 16.23 9.24 3.78
CA MET A 111 15.32 8.10 3.70
C MET A 111 16.04 6.85 3.22
N ARG A 112 15.75 5.71 3.83
CA ARG A 112 16.25 4.39 3.49
C ARG A 112 15.13 3.38 3.55
N VAL A 113 15.31 2.27 2.87
CA VAL A 113 14.44 1.10 2.96
C VAL A 113 15.28 -0.11 3.35
N ASN A 114 14.64 -1.07 4.01
CA ASN A 114 15.21 -2.37 4.31
C ASN A 114 14.16 -3.47 4.05
N GLU A 115 14.45 -4.71 4.39
CA GLU A 115 13.55 -5.85 4.13
C GLU A 115 12.22 -5.78 4.89
N SER A 116 12.10 -4.97 5.93
CA SER A 116 10.84 -4.75 6.64
C SER A 116 9.91 -3.77 5.94
N CYS A 117 10.43 -2.93 5.02
CA CYS A 117 9.66 -1.89 4.35
C CYS A 117 8.88 -2.42 3.16
N GLY A 118 7.63 -2.04 3.03
CA GLY A 118 6.73 -2.35 1.92
C GLY A 118 6.43 -1.14 1.04
N LEU A 119 5.84 -1.43 -0.10
CA LEU A 119 5.19 -0.47 -0.98
C LEU A 119 3.82 -1.03 -1.32
N HIS A 120 2.76 -0.26 -1.03
CA HIS A 120 1.39 -0.62 -1.36
C HIS A 120 0.85 0.35 -2.41
N VAL A 121 0.24 -0.20 -3.44
CA VAL A 121 -0.42 0.58 -4.49
C VAL A 121 -1.89 0.22 -4.52
N HIS A 122 -2.75 1.18 -4.20
CA HIS A 122 -4.19 1.07 -4.27
C HIS A 122 -4.70 1.61 -5.60
N ILE A 123 -5.43 0.81 -6.35
CA ILE A 123 -6.08 1.24 -7.59
C ILE A 123 -7.58 1.28 -7.35
N GLY A 124 -8.22 2.41 -7.66
CA GLY A 124 -9.68 2.55 -7.53
C GLY A 124 -10.41 1.51 -8.36
N ALA A 125 -11.32 0.76 -7.73
CA ALA A 125 -11.98 -0.39 -8.33
C ALA A 125 -13.51 -0.27 -8.38
N GLU A 126 -14.04 0.94 -8.28
CA GLU A 126 -15.49 1.21 -8.26
C GLU A 126 -16.21 0.70 -9.52
N ARG A 127 -15.51 0.69 -10.67
CA ARG A 127 -16.04 0.22 -11.96
C ARG A 127 -15.69 -1.24 -12.26
N GLN A 128 -15.02 -1.92 -11.35
CA GLN A 128 -14.65 -3.33 -11.53
C GLN A 128 -15.79 -4.25 -11.07
N ASP A 129 -16.07 -5.26 -11.88
CA ASP A 129 -17.01 -6.33 -11.55
C ASP A 129 -16.29 -7.65 -11.22
N ALA A 130 -17.02 -8.63 -10.77
CA ALA A 130 -16.46 -9.95 -10.43
C ALA A 130 -15.73 -10.60 -11.60
N LYS A 131 -16.16 -10.35 -12.83
CA LYS A 131 -15.54 -10.89 -14.06
C LYS A 131 -14.20 -10.23 -14.34
N SER A 132 -14.10 -8.90 -14.22
CA SER A 132 -12.83 -8.17 -14.41
C SER A 132 -11.82 -8.52 -13.33
N LEU A 133 -12.26 -8.65 -12.07
CA LEU A 133 -11.38 -9.07 -10.96
C LEU A 133 -10.95 -10.53 -11.07
N THR A 134 -11.80 -11.42 -11.63
CA THR A 134 -11.40 -12.79 -11.97
C THR A 134 -10.28 -12.78 -13.02
N ARG A 135 -10.38 -11.94 -14.04
CA ARG A 135 -9.32 -11.80 -15.06
C ARG A 135 -8.04 -11.24 -14.46
N LEU A 136 -8.14 -10.22 -13.63
CA LEU A 136 -7.00 -9.64 -12.93
C LEU A 136 -6.30 -10.68 -12.06
N SER A 137 -7.04 -11.48 -11.29
CA SER A 137 -6.48 -12.57 -10.47
C SER A 137 -5.70 -13.58 -11.31
N ASN A 138 -6.24 -13.96 -12.48
CA ASN A 138 -5.55 -14.88 -13.40
C ASN A 138 -4.29 -14.26 -14.01
N ILE A 139 -4.32 -12.97 -14.38
CA ILE A 139 -3.15 -12.24 -14.91
C ILE A 139 -2.06 -12.19 -13.84
N MET A 140 -2.42 -11.80 -12.62
CA MET A 140 -1.47 -11.73 -11.51
C MET A 140 -0.85 -13.09 -11.23
N TYR A 141 -1.66 -14.14 -11.07
CA TYR A 141 -1.16 -15.51 -10.86
C TYR A 141 -0.10 -15.94 -11.89
N GLN A 142 -0.30 -15.58 -13.17
CA GLN A 142 0.63 -15.91 -14.24
C GLN A 142 1.88 -15.02 -14.28
N LYS A 143 1.83 -13.82 -13.70
CA LYS A 143 2.88 -12.81 -13.82
C LYS A 143 3.60 -12.50 -12.50
N GLU A 144 3.12 -13.01 -11.37
CA GLU A 144 3.72 -12.74 -10.06
C GLU A 144 5.21 -13.03 -10.02
N ASP A 145 5.69 -14.14 -10.62
CA ASP A 145 7.12 -14.47 -10.64
C ASP A 145 7.95 -13.40 -11.34
N ILE A 146 7.45 -12.85 -12.45
CA ILE A 146 8.12 -11.80 -13.20
C ILE A 146 8.17 -10.52 -12.36
N LEU A 147 7.06 -10.16 -11.71
CA LEU A 147 6.97 -8.98 -10.85
C LEU A 147 7.92 -9.10 -9.65
N TYR A 148 7.93 -10.24 -8.96
CA TYR A 148 8.80 -10.48 -7.81
C TYR A 148 10.28 -10.42 -8.19
N HIS A 149 10.64 -10.97 -9.35
CA HIS A 149 12.00 -10.89 -9.86
C HIS A 149 12.39 -9.44 -10.23
N ALA A 150 11.53 -8.74 -10.95
CA ALA A 150 11.78 -7.35 -11.38
C ALA A 150 11.90 -6.39 -10.19
N LEU A 151 11.05 -6.56 -9.18
CA LEU A 151 11.02 -5.75 -7.96
C LEU A 151 12.02 -6.24 -6.91
N LYS A 152 12.72 -7.34 -7.16
CA LYS A 152 13.67 -7.96 -6.21
C LYS A 152 13.04 -8.22 -4.84
N VAL A 153 11.81 -8.73 -4.82
CA VAL A 153 11.09 -9.01 -3.57
C VAL A 153 11.84 -10.08 -2.78
N PRO A 154 12.26 -9.83 -1.52
CA PRO A 154 12.92 -10.83 -0.69
C PRO A 154 12.00 -12.03 -0.41
N ALA A 155 12.59 -13.21 -0.31
CA ALA A 155 11.82 -14.43 -0.02
C ALA A 155 11.08 -14.35 1.33
N SER A 156 11.66 -13.70 2.34
CA SER A 156 11.04 -13.43 3.64
C SER A 156 9.71 -12.67 3.48
N ARG A 157 9.69 -11.61 2.67
CA ARG A 157 8.47 -10.84 2.40
C ARG A 157 7.45 -11.65 1.60
N ALA A 158 7.92 -12.36 0.57
CA ALA A 158 7.06 -13.20 -0.27
C ALA A 158 6.35 -14.32 0.53
N MET A 159 6.93 -14.80 1.61
CA MET A 159 6.32 -15.80 2.49
C MET A 159 5.34 -15.20 3.51
N GLN A 160 5.55 -13.97 3.95
CA GLN A 160 4.83 -13.37 5.07
C GLN A 160 3.80 -12.32 4.64
N TRP A 161 4.23 -11.30 3.92
CA TRP A 161 3.46 -10.08 3.70
C TRP A 161 2.81 -9.99 2.32
N CYS A 162 3.47 -10.49 1.29
CA CYS A 162 3.00 -10.44 -0.09
C CYS A 162 3.03 -11.83 -0.73
N ARG A 163 2.32 -12.80 -0.14
CA ARG A 163 2.28 -14.17 -0.65
C ARG A 163 1.69 -14.21 -2.06
N LYS A 164 2.22 -15.10 -2.89
CA LYS A 164 1.66 -15.34 -4.21
C LYS A 164 0.26 -15.92 -4.14
N SER A 165 -0.47 -15.78 -5.23
CA SER A 165 -1.79 -16.36 -5.39
C SER A 165 -1.73 -17.88 -5.28
N ASP A 166 -2.68 -18.44 -4.56
CA ASP A 166 -2.82 -19.87 -4.35
C ASP A 166 -3.47 -20.53 -5.57
N GLU A 167 -2.87 -21.62 -6.09
CA GLU A 167 -3.40 -22.38 -7.22
C GLU A 167 -4.83 -22.87 -6.96
N ASP A 168 -5.13 -23.33 -5.74
CA ASP A 168 -6.47 -23.79 -5.38
C ASP A 168 -7.49 -22.62 -5.42
N TYR A 169 -7.09 -21.43 -5.01
CA TYR A 169 -7.92 -20.22 -5.17
C TYR A 169 -8.23 -19.95 -6.65
N ILE A 170 -7.22 -19.97 -7.51
CA ILE A 170 -7.39 -19.72 -8.96
C ILE A 170 -8.25 -20.82 -9.62
N ARG A 171 -8.06 -22.07 -9.24
CA ARG A 171 -8.87 -23.19 -9.73
C ARG A 171 -10.34 -23.02 -9.35
N ARG A 172 -10.64 -22.70 -8.11
CA ARG A 172 -12.01 -22.42 -7.65
C ARG A 172 -12.64 -21.23 -8.34
N LEU A 173 -11.89 -20.14 -8.47
CA LEU A 173 -12.30 -18.91 -9.14
C LEU A 173 -12.73 -19.19 -10.58
N ASN A 174 -11.92 -19.96 -11.32
CA ASN A 174 -12.18 -20.31 -12.72
C ASN A 174 -13.32 -21.32 -12.88
N ALA A 175 -13.49 -22.24 -11.95
CA ALA A 175 -14.60 -23.19 -11.95
C ALA A 175 -15.95 -22.51 -11.63
N ALA A 176 -15.98 -21.65 -10.63
CA ALA A 176 -17.20 -20.99 -10.16
C ALA A 176 -17.64 -19.83 -11.06
N LYS A 177 -16.71 -19.13 -11.72
CA LYS A 177 -16.96 -17.96 -12.59
C LYS A 177 -17.93 -16.96 -11.93
N PRO A 178 -17.56 -16.39 -10.77
CA PRO A 178 -18.46 -15.55 -9.98
C PRO A 178 -18.97 -14.36 -10.81
N LYS A 179 -20.27 -14.06 -10.66
CA LYS A 179 -20.95 -12.95 -11.34
C LYS A 179 -21.22 -11.76 -10.44
N THR A 180 -21.14 -11.96 -9.12
CA THR A 180 -21.40 -10.91 -8.12
C THR A 180 -20.20 -10.72 -7.20
N LYS A 181 -20.16 -9.56 -6.53
CA LYS A 181 -19.14 -9.24 -5.52
C LYS A 181 -19.18 -10.24 -4.37
N GLU A 182 -20.34 -10.63 -3.93
CA GLU A 182 -20.56 -11.59 -2.84
C GLU A 182 -20.02 -12.97 -3.21
N ALA A 183 -20.36 -13.48 -4.40
CA ALA A 183 -19.84 -14.77 -4.88
C ALA A 183 -18.31 -14.78 -5.01
N LEU A 184 -17.71 -13.66 -5.44
CA LEU A 184 -16.26 -13.50 -5.47
C LEU A 184 -15.67 -13.49 -4.05
N ALA A 185 -16.31 -12.80 -3.11
CA ALA A 185 -15.89 -12.75 -1.72
C ALA A 185 -15.94 -14.15 -1.06
N ASP A 186 -16.98 -14.94 -1.36
CA ASP A 186 -17.09 -16.32 -0.86
C ASP A 186 -15.92 -17.20 -1.29
N ILE A 187 -15.44 -17.01 -2.52
CA ILE A 187 -14.28 -17.74 -3.03
C ILE A 187 -13.00 -17.24 -2.39
N TRP A 188 -12.85 -15.91 -2.25
CA TRP A 188 -11.67 -15.27 -1.67
C TRP A 188 -11.44 -15.68 -0.21
N TYR A 189 -12.48 -15.63 0.62
CA TYR A 189 -12.37 -15.87 2.05
C TYR A 189 -12.48 -17.35 2.47
N ARG A 190 -12.72 -18.28 1.54
CA ARG A 190 -12.99 -19.68 1.86
C ARG A 190 -11.92 -20.37 2.72
N ASN A 191 -10.65 -20.04 2.53
CA ASN A 191 -9.52 -20.65 3.23
C ASN A 191 -8.88 -19.70 4.26
N THR A 192 -9.56 -18.61 4.62
CA THR A 192 -9.08 -17.74 5.69
C THR A 192 -9.79 -18.06 6.99
N ASP A 193 -9.02 -18.07 8.07
CA ASP A 193 -9.57 -18.23 9.43
C ASP A 193 -10.57 -17.11 9.70
N GLY A 194 -11.84 -17.44 9.62
CA GLY A 194 -12.91 -16.53 9.97
C GLY A 194 -13.63 -15.90 8.78
N TYR A 195 -14.49 -16.70 8.14
CA TYR A 195 -15.60 -16.18 7.35
C TYR A 195 -16.32 -15.04 8.09
N GLU A 196 -16.41 -15.13 9.42
CA GLU A 196 -16.94 -14.14 10.34
C GLU A 196 -16.17 -12.82 10.41
N ARG A 197 -14.91 -12.79 9.95
CA ARG A 197 -14.04 -11.61 10.00
C ARG A 197 -13.78 -10.94 8.65
N ARG A 198 -14.66 -11.12 7.68
CA ARG A 198 -14.52 -10.50 6.34
C ARG A 198 -14.36 -9.00 6.38
N ASN A 199 -14.91 -8.32 7.38
CA ASN A 199 -14.80 -6.87 7.55
C ASN A 199 -13.69 -6.46 8.51
N ALA A 200 -12.90 -7.41 9.03
CA ALA A 200 -11.83 -7.07 9.96
C ALA A 200 -10.66 -6.42 9.21
N HIS A 201 -10.22 -5.25 9.68
CA HIS A 201 -9.12 -4.49 9.09
C HIS A 201 -7.86 -5.37 8.86
N TYR A 202 -7.51 -6.23 9.82
CA TYR A 202 -6.34 -7.12 9.77
C TYR A 202 -6.70 -8.56 9.37
N ASN A 203 -7.59 -8.77 8.41
CA ASN A 203 -7.85 -10.10 7.89
C ASN A 203 -6.61 -10.65 7.18
N ARG A 204 -6.20 -11.90 7.48
CA ARG A 204 -4.97 -12.51 6.94
C ARG A 204 -4.99 -12.68 5.42
N SER A 205 -6.16 -12.64 4.77
CA SER A 205 -6.26 -12.69 3.31
C SER A 205 -5.62 -11.49 2.61
N ARG A 206 -5.40 -10.38 3.34
CA ARG A 206 -4.74 -9.18 2.81
C ARG A 206 -3.25 -9.38 2.45
N TYR A 207 -2.58 -10.35 3.08
CA TYR A 207 -1.14 -10.57 2.90
C TYR A 207 -0.83 -11.34 1.62
N ARG A 208 -1.20 -10.78 0.48
CA ARG A 208 -0.95 -11.29 -0.87
C ARG A 208 -0.47 -10.17 -1.78
N ALA A 209 0.27 -10.53 -2.86
CA ALA A 209 0.68 -9.56 -3.88
C ALA A 209 -0.52 -8.86 -4.54
N LEU A 210 -1.60 -9.59 -4.79
CA LEU A 210 -2.90 -9.03 -5.16
C LEU A 210 -3.83 -9.17 -3.96
N ASN A 211 -4.15 -8.05 -3.32
CA ASN A 211 -5.02 -8.00 -2.16
C ASN A 211 -6.44 -7.56 -2.56
N LEU A 212 -7.37 -8.52 -2.71
CA LEU A 212 -8.79 -8.23 -2.93
C LEU A 212 -9.57 -7.96 -1.63
N HIS A 213 -8.99 -8.19 -0.45
CA HIS A 213 -9.62 -7.76 0.80
C HIS A 213 -9.83 -6.24 0.80
N ALA A 214 -8.90 -5.47 0.24
CA ALA A 214 -9.05 -4.03 0.04
C ALA A 214 -10.26 -3.69 -0.86
N TYR A 215 -10.54 -4.50 -1.89
CA TYR A 215 -11.74 -4.31 -2.72
C TYR A 215 -13.05 -4.48 -1.94
N PHE A 216 -13.11 -5.49 -1.08
CA PHE A 216 -14.31 -5.75 -0.30
C PHE A 216 -14.56 -4.74 0.82
N THR A 217 -13.50 -4.12 1.34
CA THR A 217 -13.55 -3.23 2.51
C THR A 217 -13.38 -1.75 2.18
N LYS A 218 -12.52 -1.41 1.21
CA LYS A 218 -12.16 -0.02 0.86
C LYS A 218 -12.61 0.37 -0.57
N GLY A 219 -13.00 -0.58 -1.42
CA GLY A 219 -13.33 -0.32 -2.84
C GLY A 219 -12.12 -0.15 -3.76
N THR A 220 -10.92 -0.54 -3.34
CA THR A 220 -9.69 -0.50 -4.12
C THR A 220 -9.10 -1.89 -4.29
N VAL A 221 -8.42 -2.15 -5.40
CA VAL A 221 -7.50 -3.29 -5.50
C VAL A 221 -6.14 -2.83 -5.01
N GLU A 222 -5.52 -3.59 -4.11
CA GLU A 222 -4.21 -3.29 -3.53
C GLU A 222 -3.15 -4.29 -4.03
N PHE A 223 -1.99 -3.75 -4.34
CA PHE A 223 -0.79 -4.49 -4.75
C PHE A 223 0.36 -4.24 -3.79
#